data_bd3643b35d354c3dd987203ac3a32168
#
_entry.id   bd3643b35d354c3dd987203ac3a32168
#
_cell.length_a   1.000
_cell.length_b   1.000
_cell.length_c   1.000
_cell.angle_alpha   90.00
_cell.angle_beta   90.00
_cell.angle_gamma   90.00
#
_symmetry.space_group_name_H-M   'P 1'
#
loop_
_entity.id
_entity.type
_entity.pdbx_description
1 polymer ?
#
loop_
_entity_poly.entity_id
_entity_poly.type
_entity_poly.pdbx_seq_one_letter_code
_entity_poly.pdbx_strand_id
1 'polypeptide(L)'
;SRIEYFLKPSGLLFIGFPAWQMPFGGHQQICHNKLLSIIPFYHLLPPRIYKTILYAGGESKECVNELLSIKNTKITIENFEKLIDKTSFRIVDRCLYLINPHYEVKFGLKPRRLAGVFARMPYMRNFLSTSCFYILQK
;
A
#
# COMPACT_ATOMS: atom_id res chain seq x y z
N SER A 1 -7.85 -20.35 -0.35
CA SER A 1 -6.61 -19.58 -0.61
C SER A 1 -5.39 -20.48 -0.39
N ARG A 2 -4.29 -20.33 -1.18
CA ARG A 2 -3.05 -21.11 -0.95
C ARG A 2 -2.49 -20.93 0.45
N ILE A 3 -2.61 -19.75 1.03
CA ILE A 3 -2.11 -19.42 2.37
C ILE A 3 -2.83 -20.24 3.45
N GLU A 4 -4.11 -20.53 3.28
CA GLU A 4 -4.87 -21.34 4.21
C GLU A 4 -4.30 -22.75 4.42
N TYR A 5 -3.67 -23.30 3.38
CA TYR A 5 -3.04 -24.61 3.45
C TYR A 5 -1.86 -24.67 4.41
N PHE A 6 -1.11 -23.57 4.52
CA PHE A 6 0.11 -23.48 5.37
C PHE A 6 -0.19 -23.11 6.82
N LEU A 7 -1.43 -22.72 7.15
CA LEU A 7 -1.82 -22.32 8.49
C LEU A 7 -2.54 -23.44 9.23
N LYS A 8 -2.13 -23.67 10.46
CA LYS A 8 -2.85 -24.55 11.40
C LYS A 8 -4.24 -23.97 11.70
N PRO A 9 -5.20 -24.80 12.15
CA PRO A 9 -6.45 -24.30 12.73
C PRO A 9 -6.14 -23.27 13.81
N SER A 10 -6.85 -22.14 13.82
CA SER A 10 -6.62 -20.98 14.70
C SER A 10 -5.25 -20.29 14.52
N GLY A 11 -4.50 -20.61 13.45
CA GLY A 11 -3.24 -19.96 13.12
C GLY A 11 -3.44 -18.47 12.78
N LEU A 12 -2.47 -17.65 13.16
CA LEU A 12 -2.48 -16.20 12.87
C LEU A 12 -1.62 -15.90 11.65
N LEU A 13 -2.11 -14.98 10.82
CA LEU A 13 -1.40 -14.44 9.65
C LEU A 13 -1.28 -12.92 9.82
N PHE A 14 -0.06 -12.41 9.79
CA PHE A 14 0.20 -10.98 9.73
C PHE A 14 0.36 -10.54 8.27
N ILE A 15 -0.37 -9.50 7.88
CA ILE A 15 -0.26 -8.88 6.56
C ILE A 15 -0.03 -7.38 6.74
N GLY A 16 0.96 -6.85 5.99
CA GLY A 16 1.22 -5.42 5.91
C GLY A 16 1.33 -4.96 4.47
N PHE A 17 0.66 -3.85 4.14
CA PHE A 17 0.75 -3.23 2.81
C PHE A 17 0.50 -1.71 2.90
N PRO A 18 1.05 -0.90 1.97
CA PRO A 18 0.66 0.49 1.80
C PRO A 18 -0.66 0.56 1.02
N ALA A 19 -1.56 1.47 1.40
CA ALA A 19 -2.76 1.71 0.60
C ALA A 19 -2.38 2.34 -0.75
N TRP A 20 -3.04 1.90 -1.84
CA TRP A 20 -2.71 2.38 -3.20
C TRP A 20 -2.78 3.90 -3.34
N GLN A 21 -3.77 4.58 -2.72
CA GLN A 21 -3.97 6.00 -2.87
C GLN A 21 -3.06 6.86 -1.98
N MET A 22 -2.28 6.27 -1.09
CA MET A 22 -1.37 7.07 -0.26
C MET A 22 -0.32 7.79 -1.13
N PRO A 23 0.33 8.88 -0.66
CA PRO A 23 1.19 9.74 -1.49
C PRO A 23 2.23 9.00 -2.33
N PHE A 24 2.75 7.89 -1.83
CA PHE A 24 3.78 7.07 -2.47
C PHE A 24 3.33 5.61 -2.69
N GLY A 25 2.02 5.37 -2.79
CA GLY A 25 1.44 4.04 -2.98
C GLY A 25 1.85 3.34 -4.27
N GLY A 26 2.32 4.10 -5.26
CA GLY A 26 2.86 3.59 -6.51
C GLY A 26 4.31 3.12 -6.43
N HIS A 27 4.96 3.16 -5.26
CA HIS A 27 6.37 2.78 -5.05
C HIS A 27 7.38 3.57 -5.90
N GLN A 28 7.02 4.78 -6.32
CA GLN A 28 7.85 5.63 -7.17
C GLN A 28 9.21 6.02 -6.56
N GLN A 29 9.44 5.69 -5.29
CA GLN A 29 10.75 5.88 -4.64
C GLN A 29 11.86 5.02 -5.26
N ILE A 30 11.52 4.00 -6.08
CA ILE A 30 12.49 3.21 -6.83
C ILE A 30 13.02 3.92 -8.08
N CYS A 31 12.40 5.04 -8.51
CA CYS A 31 12.86 5.84 -9.63
C CYS A 31 14.28 6.34 -9.40
N HIS A 32 15.11 6.29 -10.45
CA HIS A 32 16.46 6.87 -10.45
C HIS A 32 16.41 8.39 -10.47
N ASN A 33 15.39 8.94 -11.16
CA ASN A 33 15.15 10.37 -11.19
C ASN A 33 14.65 10.86 -9.83
N LYS A 34 15.46 11.71 -9.17
CA LYS A 34 15.16 12.22 -7.82
C LYS A 34 13.84 12.99 -7.75
N LEU A 35 13.48 13.75 -8.79
CA LEU A 35 12.20 14.47 -8.83
C LEU A 35 11.03 13.49 -8.86
N LEU A 36 11.07 12.49 -9.74
CA LEU A 36 10.01 11.48 -9.83
C LEU A 36 9.89 10.65 -8.56
N SER A 37 11.00 10.41 -7.84
CA SER A 37 10.98 9.63 -6.61
C SER A 37 10.29 10.34 -5.43
N ILE A 38 10.20 11.69 -5.45
CA ILE A 38 9.66 12.50 -4.35
C ILE A 38 8.30 13.16 -4.65
N ILE A 39 7.86 13.20 -5.92
CA ILE A 39 6.55 13.75 -6.28
C ILE A 39 5.44 12.81 -5.81
N PRO A 40 4.53 13.25 -4.91
CA PRO A 40 3.44 12.42 -4.44
C PRO A 40 2.34 12.29 -5.48
N PHE A 41 1.53 11.24 -5.39
CA PHE A 41 0.26 11.02 -6.08
C PHE A 41 0.30 10.89 -7.62
N TYR A 42 1.41 11.17 -8.33
CA TYR A 42 1.40 11.09 -9.80
C TYR A 42 1.19 9.65 -10.33
N HIS A 43 1.40 8.62 -9.50
CA HIS A 43 1.04 7.25 -9.81
C HIS A 43 -0.49 7.05 -9.98
N LEU A 44 -1.32 7.99 -9.48
CA LEU A 44 -2.78 7.95 -9.65
C LEU A 44 -3.22 8.37 -11.06
N LEU A 45 -2.36 9.05 -11.82
CA LEU A 45 -2.63 9.45 -13.21
C LEU A 45 -2.97 8.25 -14.10
N PRO A 46 -3.71 8.46 -15.20
CA PRO A 46 -3.98 7.40 -16.18
C PRO A 46 -2.70 6.69 -16.62
N PRO A 47 -2.72 5.35 -16.87
CA PRO A 47 -1.51 4.58 -17.18
C PRO A 47 -0.67 5.13 -18.33
N ARG A 48 -1.31 5.68 -19.37
CA ARG A 48 -0.61 6.28 -20.52
C ARG A 48 0.20 7.50 -20.10
N ILE A 49 -0.42 8.42 -19.35
CA ILE A 49 0.24 9.65 -18.87
C ILE A 49 1.35 9.29 -17.88
N TYR A 50 1.08 8.40 -16.93
CA TYR A 50 2.06 7.92 -15.97
C TYR A 50 3.30 7.33 -16.65
N LYS A 51 3.09 6.45 -17.63
CA LYS A 51 4.17 5.85 -18.44
C LYS A 51 4.99 6.90 -19.20
N THR A 52 4.33 7.90 -19.82
CA THR A 52 5.01 8.98 -20.53
C THR A 52 5.89 9.81 -19.60
N ILE A 53 5.39 10.15 -18.41
CA ILE A 53 6.15 10.90 -17.41
C ILE A 53 7.41 10.13 -16.97
N LEU A 54 7.28 8.82 -16.73
CA LEU A 54 8.42 7.98 -16.34
C LEU A 54 9.50 7.95 -17.42
N TYR A 55 9.13 7.74 -18.68
CA TYR A 55 10.10 7.76 -19.80
C TYR A 55 10.70 9.14 -20.04
N ALA A 56 9.90 10.21 -19.96
CA ALA A 56 10.40 11.59 -20.08
C ALA A 56 11.38 11.92 -18.93
N GLY A 57 11.20 11.31 -17.79
CA GLY A 57 12.13 11.42 -16.64
C GLY A 57 13.40 10.57 -16.77
N GLY A 58 13.56 9.80 -17.85
CA GLY A 58 14.74 8.99 -18.11
C GLY A 58 14.75 7.62 -17.42
N GLU A 59 13.59 7.13 -16.94
CA GLU A 59 13.52 5.83 -16.28
C GLU A 59 13.71 4.67 -17.28
N SER A 60 14.38 3.60 -16.81
CA SER A 60 14.59 2.40 -17.60
C SER A 60 13.28 1.66 -17.87
N LYS A 61 13.27 0.84 -18.93
CA LYS A 61 12.13 0.01 -19.29
C LYS A 61 11.75 -0.95 -18.14
N GLU A 62 12.73 -1.47 -17.44
CA GLU A 62 12.56 -2.38 -16.29
C GLU A 62 11.84 -1.66 -15.15
N CYS A 63 12.31 -0.47 -14.76
CA CYS A 63 11.68 0.35 -13.72
C CYS A 63 10.24 0.73 -14.10
N VAL A 64 10.02 1.16 -15.35
CA VAL A 64 8.67 1.50 -15.85
C VAL A 64 7.74 0.29 -15.79
N ASN A 65 8.19 -0.90 -16.20
CA ASN A 65 7.38 -2.12 -16.19
C ASN A 65 7.04 -2.54 -14.75
N GLU A 66 7.99 -2.44 -13.82
CA GLU A 66 7.76 -2.72 -12.40
C GLU A 66 6.70 -1.78 -11.82
N LEU A 67 6.85 -0.48 -12.02
CA LEU A 67 5.88 0.52 -11.55
C LEU A 67 4.48 0.35 -12.16
N LEU A 68 4.39 -0.03 -13.44
CA LEU A 68 3.11 -0.35 -14.09
C LEU A 68 2.51 -1.65 -13.54
N SER A 69 3.33 -2.65 -13.21
CA SER A 69 2.86 -3.88 -12.56
C SER A 69 2.27 -3.59 -11.19
N ILE A 70 2.96 -2.80 -10.36
CA ILE A 70 2.46 -2.34 -9.05
C ILE A 70 1.14 -1.56 -9.25
N LYS A 71 1.09 -0.67 -10.24
CA LYS A 71 -0.13 0.08 -10.57
C LYS A 71 -1.32 -0.82 -10.92
N ASN A 72 -1.10 -1.99 -11.51
CA ASN A 72 -2.17 -2.92 -11.86
C ASN A 72 -2.77 -3.63 -10.64
N THR A 73 -2.04 -3.76 -9.53
CA THR A 73 -2.55 -4.37 -8.30
C THR A 73 -3.55 -3.48 -7.57
N LYS A 74 -3.28 -2.19 -7.45
CA LYS A 74 -4.15 -1.14 -6.86
C LYS A 74 -4.82 -1.57 -5.55
N ILE A 75 -4.06 -2.17 -4.66
CA ILE A 75 -4.66 -2.67 -3.41
C ILE A 75 -5.15 -1.52 -2.54
N THR A 76 -6.43 -1.52 -2.22
CA THR A 76 -7.07 -0.59 -1.29
C THR A 76 -7.51 -1.33 -0.04
N ILE A 77 -7.72 -0.60 1.05
CA ILE A 77 -8.22 -1.17 2.30
C ILE A 77 -9.55 -1.88 2.05
N GLU A 78 -10.47 -1.25 1.32
CA GLU A 78 -11.79 -1.81 1.00
C GLU A 78 -11.71 -3.07 0.13
N ASN A 79 -10.82 -3.07 -0.88
CA ASN A 79 -10.64 -4.26 -1.73
C ASN A 79 -10.00 -5.41 -0.96
N PHE A 80 -9.03 -5.11 -0.09
CA PHE A 80 -8.42 -6.10 0.77
C PHE A 80 -9.44 -6.72 1.72
N GLU A 81 -10.21 -5.90 2.45
CA GLU A 81 -11.24 -6.36 3.39
C GLU A 81 -12.28 -7.22 2.66
N LYS A 82 -12.80 -6.79 1.50
CA LYS A 82 -13.72 -7.58 0.66
C LYS A 82 -13.13 -8.92 0.17
N LEU A 83 -11.81 -8.98 -0.04
CA LEU A 83 -11.16 -10.24 -0.41
C LEU A 83 -11.08 -11.19 0.79
N ILE A 84 -10.80 -10.67 1.98
CA ILE A 84 -10.79 -11.47 3.22
C ILE A 84 -12.18 -12.04 3.51
N ASP A 85 -13.24 -11.26 3.34
CA ASP A 85 -14.64 -11.71 3.52
C ASP A 85 -15.02 -12.91 2.63
N LYS A 86 -14.27 -13.14 1.53
CA LYS A 86 -14.46 -14.29 0.64
C LYS A 86 -13.62 -15.52 1.01
N THR A 87 -12.90 -15.46 2.11
CA THR A 87 -12.02 -16.53 2.60
C THR A 87 -12.51 -17.05 3.95
N SER A 88 -11.86 -18.10 4.46
CA SER A 88 -12.09 -18.59 5.83
C SER A 88 -11.43 -17.73 6.92
N PHE A 89 -10.70 -16.69 6.53
CA PHE A 89 -10.06 -15.81 7.49
C PHE A 89 -11.03 -14.81 8.09
N ARG A 90 -10.82 -14.51 9.38
CA ARG A 90 -11.42 -13.36 10.06
C ARG A 90 -10.37 -12.33 10.41
N ILE A 91 -10.70 -11.06 10.34
CA ILE A 91 -9.85 -9.96 10.79
C ILE A 91 -9.93 -9.91 12.32
N VAL A 92 -8.81 -10.21 12.99
CA VAL A 92 -8.68 -10.15 14.46
C VAL A 92 -8.30 -8.74 14.90
N ASP A 93 -7.35 -8.12 14.17
CA ASP A 93 -6.92 -6.76 14.44
C ASP A 93 -6.56 -6.02 13.15
N ARG A 94 -6.74 -4.70 13.18
CA ARG A 94 -6.40 -3.79 12.10
C ARG A 94 -5.77 -2.53 12.65
N CYS A 95 -4.58 -2.22 12.19
CA CYS A 95 -3.89 -0.99 12.54
C CYS A 95 -3.51 -0.21 11.29
N LEU A 96 -4.06 0.99 11.14
CA LEU A 96 -3.73 1.93 10.06
C LEU A 96 -2.77 2.99 10.60
N TYR A 97 -1.68 3.23 9.88
CA TYR A 97 -0.68 4.22 10.26
C TYR A 97 -0.70 5.43 9.32
N LEU A 98 -0.78 6.63 9.90
CA LEU A 98 -0.50 7.89 9.21
C LEU A 98 1.00 8.03 8.96
N ILE A 99 1.83 7.70 9.95
CA ILE A 99 3.29 7.65 9.85
C ILE A 99 3.71 6.21 10.12
N ASN A 100 4.19 5.53 9.07
CA ASN A 100 4.64 4.15 9.14
C ASN A 100 5.76 3.98 10.17
N PRO A 101 5.77 2.93 11.01
CA PRO A 101 6.87 2.64 11.94
C PRO A 101 8.25 2.61 11.30
N HIS A 102 8.36 2.13 10.07
CA HIS A 102 9.63 2.13 9.33
C HIS A 102 10.19 3.56 9.08
N TYR A 103 9.34 4.58 9.09
CA TYR A 103 9.79 5.97 8.88
C TYR A 103 10.56 6.53 10.07
N GLU A 104 10.46 5.93 11.26
CA GLU A 104 11.30 6.28 12.41
C GLU A 104 12.77 5.99 12.12
N VAL A 105 13.06 4.78 11.61
CA VAL A 105 14.43 4.39 11.24
C VAL A 105 14.95 5.16 10.04
N LYS A 106 14.09 5.42 9.04
CA LYS A 106 14.52 6.03 7.76
C LYS A 106 14.58 7.56 7.81
N PHE A 107 13.69 8.20 8.56
CA PHE A 107 13.49 9.66 8.54
C PHE A 107 13.43 10.30 9.93
N GLY A 108 13.57 9.54 11.02
CA GLY A 108 13.42 10.05 12.39
C GLY A 108 11.98 10.44 12.76
N LEU A 109 10.99 10.03 11.97
CA LEU A 109 9.58 10.36 12.18
C LEU A 109 8.92 9.36 13.13
N LYS A 110 8.46 9.82 14.30
CA LYS A 110 7.79 8.95 15.27
C LYS A 110 6.52 8.33 14.67
N PRO A 111 6.32 7.01 14.81
CA PRO A 111 5.14 6.32 14.32
C PRO A 111 3.86 6.95 14.86
N ARG A 112 2.86 7.12 13.98
CA ARG A 112 1.54 7.62 14.38
C ARG A 112 0.45 6.79 13.72
N ARG A 113 -0.44 6.26 14.54
CA ARG A 113 -1.66 5.62 14.06
C ARG A 113 -2.58 6.67 13.43
N LEU A 114 -3.36 6.25 12.44
CA LEU A 114 -4.40 7.08 11.86
C LEU A 114 -5.50 7.31 12.91
N ALA A 115 -5.89 8.58 13.11
CA ALA A 115 -6.93 8.94 14.07
C ALA A 115 -8.25 8.23 13.74
N GLY A 116 -8.98 7.79 14.77
CA GLY A 116 -10.14 6.93 14.64
C GLY A 116 -11.24 7.47 13.73
N VAL A 117 -11.43 8.78 13.69
CA VAL A 117 -12.39 9.43 12.78
C VAL A 117 -12.02 9.12 11.31
N PHE A 118 -10.77 9.36 10.92
CA PHE A 118 -10.30 9.10 9.55
C PHE A 118 -10.20 7.60 9.23
N ALA A 119 -9.83 6.77 10.23
CA ALA A 119 -9.77 5.32 10.06
C ALA A 119 -11.16 4.69 9.77
N ARG A 120 -12.26 5.38 10.15
CA ARG A 120 -13.64 4.96 9.91
C ARG A 120 -14.22 5.52 8.60
N MET A 121 -13.54 6.48 7.95
CA MET A 121 -14.02 7.08 6.70
C MET A 121 -13.61 6.21 5.50
N PRO A 122 -14.55 5.48 4.86
CA PRO A 122 -14.23 4.66 3.69
C PRO A 122 -13.60 5.52 2.59
N TYR A 123 -12.72 4.92 1.82
CA TYR A 123 -11.96 5.55 0.73
C TYR A 123 -10.99 6.65 1.16
N MET A 124 -11.38 7.60 2.02
CA MET A 124 -10.50 8.66 2.52
C MET A 124 -9.32 8.10 3.33
N ARG A 125 -9.55 7.04 4.10
CA ARG A 125 -8.50 6.36 4.88
C ARG A 125 -7.35 5.85 4.01
N ASN A 126 -7.59 5.53 2.73
CA ASN A 126 -6.53 5.08 1.82
C ASN A 126 -5.51 6.18 1.49
N PHE A 127 -5.94 7.43 1.41
CA PHE A 127 -5.05 8.56 1.14
C PHE A 127 -4.15 8.89 2.33
N LEU A 128 -4.60 8.56 3.53
CA LEU A 128 -3.93 8.89 4.78
C LEU A 128 -3.17 7.72 5.39
N SER A 129 -3.35 6.49 4.88
CA SER A 129 -2.72 5.29 5.42
C SER A 129 -1.43 4.98 4.68
N THR A 130 -0.29 5.33 5.27
CA THR A 130 1.03 4.98 4.73
C THR A 130 1.37 3.51 4.94
N SER A 131 0.69 2.86 5.88
CA SER A 131 0.79 1.41 6.12
C SER A 131 -0.50 0.89 6.76
N CYS A 132 -0.95 -0.26 6.28
CA CYS A 132 -2.11 -0.99 6.77
C CYS A 132 -1.63 -2.33 7.29
N PHE A 133 -1.78 -2.59 8.59
CA PHE A 133 -1.42 -3.85 9.23
C PHE A 133 -2.66 -4.59 9.67
N TYR A 134 -2.69 -5.88 9.37
CA TYR A 134 -3.79 -6.78 9.71
C TYR A 134 -3.26 -8.02 10.39
N ILE A 135 -3.97 -8.47 11.41
CA ILE A 135 -3.85 -9.81 11.97
C ILE A 135 -5.11 -10.57 11.56
N LEU A 136 -4.92 -11.62 10.78
CA LEU A 136 -5.98 -12.52 10.33
C LEU A 136 -5.87 -13.83 11.10
N GLN A 137 -7.00 -14.45 11.38
CA GLN A 137 -7.07 -15.78 11.97
C GLN A 137 -7.87 -16.70 11.05
N LYS A 138 -7.36 -17.93 10.88
CA LYS A 138 -8.04 -19.02 10.18
C LYS A 138 -9.13 -19.65 11.04
#